data_fffe36f13bc5d171ff163ce885830e84
#
_entry.id   fffe36f13bc5d171ff163ce885830e84
#
_cell.length_a   1.000
_cell.length_b   1.000
_cell.length_c   1.000
_cell.angle_alpha   90.00
_cell.angle_beta   90.00
_cell.angle_gamma   90.00
#
_symmetry.space_group_name_H-M   'P 1'
#
loop_
_entity.id
_entity.type
_entity.pdbx_description
1 polymer ?
#
loop_
_entity_poly.entity_id
_entity_poly.type
_entity_poly.pdbx_seq_one_letter_code
_entity_poly.pdbx_strand_id
1 'polypeptide(L)'
;MSNTAAELFRSARLACWYSAWAAGACSLDDARDAVVGADAAHDVLGLRDEPVPLVLALGMLRATGAGVATLALPAPGDLTGLGGPPEFNADALEASEAVLLPSSGLGLVPTAVGAGVTWQVSPAHESHTVPDLVEADTALRETLLESSARLADLDVPRWRPEAAEGLQALRHPAGEPLPAGYGVRAQRAAALALRCLGLCDLALDDDGGAVSAWEAAERRDALGRLARAARHALVAACSAGVRAA
;
A
#
# COMPACT_ATOMS: atom_id res chain seq x y z
N MET A 1 11.45 11.08 -3.75
CA MET A 1 10.46 11.93 -3.05
C MET A 1 9.82 11.03 -2.02
N SER A 2 10.14 11.24 -0.75
CA SER A 2 9.66 10.38 0.34
C SER A 2 8.16 10.59 0.52
N ASN A 3 7.39 9.54 0.28
CA ASN A 3 6.00 9.46 0.72
C ASN A 3 6.04 9.55 2.26
N THR A 4 5.38 10.54 2.83
CA THR A 4 5.38 10.70 4.29
C THR A 4 4.75 9.45 4.87
N ALA A 5 5.48 8.72 5.68
CA ALA A 5 5.23 7.35 6.16
C ALA A 5 3.89 7.10 6.90
N ALA A 6 3.00 8.08 6.95
CA ALA A 6 1.66 8.01 7.54
C ALA A 6 0.54 7.98 6.48
N GLU A 7 0.84 8.18 5.21
CA GLU A 7 -0.17 8.18 4.15
C GLU A 7 -0.26 6.81 3.47
N LEU A 8 -1.47 6.41 3.13
CA LEU A 8 -1.73 5.25 2.28
C LEU A 8 -1.06 5.44 0.91
N PHE A 9 -0.45 4.37 0.39
CA PHE A 9 -0.02 4.30 -1.00
C PHE A 9 -1.15 4.71 -1.94
N ARG A 10 -0.81 5.31 -3.07
CA ARG A 10 -1.80 5.72 -4.07
C ARG A 10 -2.66 4.54 -4.53
N SER A 11 -2.02 3.40 -4.77
CA SER A 11 -2.72 2.16 -5.14
C SER A 11 -3.60 1.63 -4.01
N ALA A 12 -3.21 1.78 -2.75
CA ALA A 12 -4.05 1.40 -1.62
C ALA A 12 -5.30 2.30 -1.50
N ARG A 13 -5.13 3.62 -1.70
CA ARG A 13 -6.28 4.54 -1.77
C ARG A 13 -7.22 4.15 -2.91
N LEU A 14 -6.67 3.96 -4.12
CA LEU A 14 -7.50 3.59 -5.28
C LEU A 14 -8.20 2.26 -5.06
N ALA A 15 -7.51 1.21 -4.63
CA ALA A 15 -8.11 -0.12 -4.42
C ALA A 15 -9.24 -0.07 -3.40
N CYS A 16 -9.02 0.56 -2.25
CA CYS A 16 -9.98 0.60 -1.17
C CYS A 16 -11.19 1.47 -1.47
N TRP A 17 -10.99 2.68 -1.99
CA TRP A 17 -12.08 3.62 -2.25
C TRP A 17 -12.88 3.23 -3.50
N TYR A 18 -12.22 2.67 -4.53
CA TYR A 18 -12.92 2.08 -5.66
C TYR A 18 -13.86 0.94 -5.22
N SER A 19 -13.34 0.01 -4.41
CA SER A 19 -14.12 -1.13 -3.90
C SER A 19 -15.29 -0.67 -3.02
N ALA A 20 -15.08 0.32 -2.14
CA ALA A 20 -16.12 0.89 -1.29
C ALA A 20 -17.22 1.57 -2.14
N TRP A 21 -16.86 2.37 -3.13
CA TRP A 21 -17.80 2.98 -4.05
C TRP A 21 -18.54 1.93 -4.90
N ALA A 22 -17.85 0.95 -5.43
CA ALA A 22 -18.46 -0.13 -6.20
C ALA A 22 -19.48 -0.93 -5.38
N ALA A 23 -19.23 -1.11 -4.08
CA ALA A 23 -20.15 -1.75 -3.13
C ALA A 23 -21.28 -0.82 -2.63
N GLY A 24 -21.24 0.48 -2.96
CA GLY A 24 -22.23 1.47 -2.50
C GLY A 24 -21.99 2.00 -1.08
N ALA A 25 -20.81 1.78 -0.51
CA ALA A 25 -20.47 2.24 0.84
C ALA A 25 -20.03 3.73 0.89
N CYS A 26 -19.72 4.34 -0.25
CA CYS A 26 -19.44 5.77 -0.38
C CYS A 26 -19.87 6.31 -1.75
N SER A 27 -19.90 7.64 -1.92
CA SER A 27 -20.20 8.29 -3.19
C SER A 27 -19.00 8.25 -4.14
N LEU A 28 -19.23 8.50 -5.45
CA LEU A 28 -18.17 8.63 -6.43
C LEU A 28 -17.25 9.82 -6.13
N ASP A 29 -17.84 10.93 -5.66
CA ASP A 29 -17.07 12.13 -5.34
C ASP A 29 -16.17 11.89 -4.11
N ASP A 30 -16.68 11.23 -3.05
CA ASP A 30 -15.87 10.85 -1.91
C ASP A 30 -14.70 9.93 -2.32
N ALA A 31 -14.98 8.95 -3.18
CA ALA A 31 -13.96 8.03 -3.69
C ALA A 31 -12.89 8.78 -4.49
N ARG A 32 -13.31 9.67 -5.43
CA ARG A 32 -12.38 10.49 -6.20
C ARG A 32 -11.52 11.35 -5.30
N ASP A 33 -12.12 12.07 -4.35
CA ASP A 33 -11.39 13.02 -3.48
C ASP A 33 -10.39 12.29 -2.59
N ALA A 34 -10.77 11.15 -2.04
CA ALA A 34 -9.88 10.34 -1.23
C ALA A 34 -8.73 9.71 -2.04
N VAL A 35 -8.98 9.31 -3.30
CA VAL A 35 -7.91 8.77 -4.16
C VAL A 35 -6.95 9.87 -4.58
N VAL A 36 -7.43 11.03 -4.95
CA VAL A 36 -6.58 12.19 -5.31
C VAL A 36 -5.78 12.66 -4.09
N GLY A 37 -6.41 12.78 -2.93
CA GLY A 37 -5.75 13.21 -1.70
C GLY A 37 -5.05 14.56 -1.87
N ALA A 38 -3.75 14.60 -1.61
CA ALA A 38 -2.92 15.81 -1.73
C ALA A 38 -2.34 16.03 -3.15
N ASP A 39 -2.52 15.07 -4.07
CA ASP A 39 -2.05 15.21 -5.45
C ASP A 39 -2.93 16.24 -6.21
N ALA A 40 -2.36 16.96 -7.18
CA ALA A 40 -3.09 18.02 -7.90
C ALA A 40 -4.21 17.47 -8.79
N ALA A 41 -3.96 16.34 -9.47
CA ALA A 41 -4.91 15.65 -10.34
C ALA A 41 -4.45 14.22 -10.60
N HIS A 42 -5.41 13.36 -10.94
CA HIS A 42 -5.16 12.00 -11.43
C HIS A 42 -5.80 11.80 -12.79
N ASP A 43 -5.00 11.37 -13.77
CA ASP A 43 -5.43 10.97 -15.10
C ASP A 43 -5.14 9.48 -15.34
N VAL A 44 -5.93 8.87 -16.21
CA VAL A 44 -5.86 7.43 -16.53
C VAL A 44 -5.63 7.26 -18.03
N LEU A 45 -4.57 6.54 -18.37
CA LEU A 45 -4.19 6.15 -19.73
C LEU A 45 -4.57 4.70 -20.02
N GLY A 46 -4.82 4.38 -21.29
CA GLY A 46 -5.11 3.01 -21.74
C GLY A 46 -6.60 2.64 -21.73
N LEU A 47 -7.49 3.54 -21.29
CA LEU A 47 -8.93 3.36 -21.44
C LEU A 47 -9.46 3.95 -22.75
N ARG A 48 -8.80 4.98 -23.27
CA ARG A 48 -9.04 5.67 -24.54
C ARG A 48 -7.70 6.11 -25.13
N ASP A 49 -7.74 6.65 -26.35
CA ASP A 49 -6.55 7.20 -27.01
C ASP A 49 -5.99 8.43 -26.27
N GLU A 50 -6.83 9.18 -25.58
CA GLU A 50 -6.45 10.35 -24.77
C GLU A 50 -6.55 10.05 -23.27
N PRO A 51 -5.78 10.76 -22.41
CA PRO A 51 -5.90 10.66 -20.96
C PRO A 51 -7.33 10.95 -20.50
N VAL A 52 -7.81 10.17 -19.55
CA VAL A 52 -9.17 10.30 -18.99
C VAL A 52 -9.06 10.75 -17.53
N PRO A 53 -9.73 11.83 -17.11
CA PRO A 53 -9.79 12.21 -15.70
C PRO A 53 -10.29 11.07 -14.82
N LEU A 54 -9.71 10.93 -13.61
CA LEU A 54 -9.99 9.80 -12.70
C LEU A 54 -11.48 9.53 -12.50
N VAL A 55 -12.30 10.56 -12.28
CA VAL A 55 -13.74 10.41 -12.02
C VAL A 55 -14.47 9.69 -13.18
N LEU A 56 -14.10 9.99 -14.42
CA LEU A 56 -14.67 9.34 -15.59
C LEU A 56 -14.11 7.92 -15.75
N ALA A 57 -12.82 7.75 -15.49
CA ALA A 57 -12.15 6.46 -15.55
C ALA A 57 -12.74 5.46 -14.56
N LEU A 58 -13.06 5.87 -13.33
CA LEU A 58 -13.73 5.00 -12.33
C LEU A 58 -15.06 4.47 -12.87
N GLY A 59 -15.89 5.35 -13.48
CA GLY A 59 -17.14 4.96 -14.11
C GLY A 59 -16.95 3.98 -15.29
N MET A 60 -15.92 4.23 -16.12
CA MET A 60 -15.59 3.35 -17.26
C MET A 60 -15.13 1.97 -16.76
N LEU A 61 -14.24 1.91 -15.77
CA LEU A 61 -13.78 0.66 -15.17
C LEU A 61 -14.94 -0.13 -14.56
N ARG A 62 -15.86 0.52 -13.86
CA ARG A 62 -17.06 -0.15 -13.33
C ARG A 62 -17.95 -0.72 -14.45
N ALA A 63 -18.05 -0.02 -15.58
CA ALA A 63 -18.82 -0.49 -16.73
C ALA A 63 -18.21 -1.75 -17.40
N THR A 64 -16.94 -2.06 -17.18
CA THR A 64 -16.33 -3.33 -17.61
C THR A 64 -16.66 -4.52 -16.69
N GLY A 65 -17.45 -4.30 -15.64
CA GLY A 65 -17.78 -5.32 -14.66
C GLY A 65 -16.81 -5.40 -13.48
N ALA A 66 -15.85 -4.49 -13.38
CA ALA A 66 -14.94 -4.41 -12.26
C ALA A 66 -15.70 -4.00 -10.98
N GLY A 67 -15.94 -4.96 -10.07
CA GLY A 67 -16.67 -4.73 -8.83
C GLY A 67 -15.76 -4.57 -7.61
N VAL A 68 -14.61 -5.21 -7.61
CA VAL A 68 -13.64 -5.20 -6.51
C VAL A 68 -12.25 -4.94 -7.08
N ALA A 69 -11.50 -4.09 -6.41
CA ALA A 69 -10.09 -3.88 -6.67
C ALA A 69 -9.24 -4.54 -5.58
N THR A 70 -8.10 -5.09 -5.94
CA THR A 70 -7.11 -5.64 -5.03
C THR A 70 -5.81 -4.84 -5.12
N LEU A 71 -5.10 -4.80 -4.02
CA LEU A 71 -3.82 -4.10 -3.89
C LEU A 71 -2.66 -5.06 -4.15
N ALA A 72 -1.63 -4.58 -4.85
CA ALA A 72 -0.30 -5.19 -4.88
C ALA A 72 0.76 -4.17 -4.45
N LEU A 73 1.67 -4.58 -3.57
CA LEU A 73 2.81 -3.81 -3.11
C LEU A 73 4.10 -4.64 -3.31
N PRO A 74 4.51 -4.85 -4.57
CA PRO A 74 5.66 -5.67 -4.87
C PRO A 74 6.97 -5.01 -4.43
N ALA A 75 7.96 -5.86 -4.14
CA ALA A 75 9.33 -5.46 -3.90
C ALA A 75 10.28 -6.50 -4.52
N PRO A 76 11.58 -6.21 -4.70
CA PRO A 76 12.53 -7.20 -5.17
C PRO A 76 12.48 -8.50 -4.36
N GLY A 77 12.20 -9.61 -5.05
CA GLY A 77 12.05 -10.93 -4.43
C GLY A 77 10.70 -11.17 -3.74
N ASP A 78 9.72 -10.28 -3.89
CA ASP A 78 8.38 -10.40 -3.31
C ASP A 78 7.33 -9.82 -4.28
N LEU A 79 6.61 -10.68 -4.98
CA LEU A 79 5.58 -10.30 -5.94
C LEU A 79 4.16 -10.52 -5.41
N THR A 80 3.99 -10.50 -4.10
CA THR A 80 2.68 -10.70 -3.45
C THR A 80 1.64 -9.71 -3.98
N GLY A 81 0.49 -10.24 -4.38
CA GLY A 81 -0.61 -9.47 -4.97
C GLY A 81 -0.56 -9.37 -6.49
N LEU A 82 0.54 -9.75 -7.16
CA LEU A 82 0.66 -9.76 -8.62
C LEU A 82 0.32 -11.14 -9.21
N GLY A 83 -0.35 -11.14 -10.38
CA GLY A 83 -0.74 -12.34 -11.10
C GLY A 83 -0.16 -12.44 -12.53
N GLY A 84 0.55 -11.43 -13.00
CA GLY A 84 1.05 -11.32 -14.38
C GLY A 84 0.13 -10.46 -15.26
N PRO A 85 0.43 -10.36 -16.57
CA PRO A 85 1.57 -10.92 -17.28
C PRO A 85 2.92 -10.31 -16.85
N PRO A 86 4.05 -10.82 -17.36
CA PRO A 86 5.39 -10.34 -16.95
C PRO A 86 5.60 -8.85 -17.13
N GLU A 87 5.06 -8.26 -18.19
CA GLU A 87 5.14 -6.83 -18.48
C GLU A 87 4.45 -6.02 -17.40
N PHE A 88 3.21 -6.38 -17.01
CA PHE A 88 2.50 -5.73 -15.92
C PHE A 88 3.25 -5.86 -14.59
N ASN A 89 3.79 -7.06 -14.30
CA ASN A 89 4.55 -7.27 -13.08
C ASN A 89 5.84 -6.43 -13.05
N ALA A 90 6.49 -6.21 -14.20
CA ALA A 90 7.67 -5.37 -14.30
C ALA A 90 7.33 -3.89 -14.00
N ASP A 91 6.28 -3.36 -14.62
CA ASP A 91 5.80 -1.99 -14.39
C ASP A 91 5.39 -1.77 -12.93
N ALA A 92 4.65 -2.74 -12.36
CA ALA A 92 4.23 -2.71 -10.97
C ALA A 92 5.41 -2.77 -9.99
N LEU A 93 6.45 -3.55 -10.31
CA LEU A 93 7.65 -3.64 -9.49
C LEU A 93 8.47 -2.34 -9.56
N GLU A 94 8.55 -1.70 -10.73
CA GLU A 94 9.21 -0.40 -10.89
C GLU A 94 8.48 0.70 -10.07
N ALA A 95 7.15 0.71 -10.12
CA ALA A 95 6.34 1.64 -9.33
C ALA A 95 6.27 1.26 -7.84
N SER A 96 6.60 0.02 -7.46
CA SER A 96 6.46 -0.58 -6.12
C SER A 96 5.01 -0.66 -5.62
N GLU A 97 4.04 -0.38 -6.47
CA GLU A 97 2.61 -0.44 -6.15
C GLU A 97 1.76 -0.64 -7.41
N ALA A 98 0.64 -1.34 -7.28
CA ALA A 98 -0.35 -1.50 -8.34
C ALA A 98 -1.73 -1.82 -7.79
N VAL A 99 -2.76 -1.61 -8.61
CA VAL A 99 -4.13 -2.05 -8.38
C VAL A 99 -4.51 -3.08 -9.43
N LEU A 100 -5.16 -4.15 -9.02
CA LEU A 100 -5.72 -5.15 -9.94
C LEU A 100 -7.25 -5.12 -9.85
N LEU A 101 -7.88 -5.32 -10.98
CA LEU A 101 -9.34 -5.44 -11.15
C LEU A 101 -9.64 -6.85 -11.71
N PRO A 102 -9.66 -7.88 -10.84
CA PRO A 102 -9.69 -9.29 -11.27
C PRO A 102 -10.83 -9.60 -12.23
N SER A 103 -12.04 -9.09 -11.95
CA SER A 103 -13.24 -9.37 -12.75
C SER A 103 -13.17 -8.83 -14.18
N SER A 104 -12.33 -7.83 -14.45
CA SER A 104 -12.16 -7.24 -15.78
C SER A 104 -10.86 -7.63 -16.46
N GLY A 105 -9.94 -8.32 -15.76
CA GLY A 105 -8.63 -8.67 -16.28
C GLY A 105 -7.73 -7.45 -16.54
N LEU A 106 -7.92 -6.37 -15.78
CA LEU A 106 -7.17 -5.12 -15.89
C LEU A 106 -6.37 -4.85 -14.63
N GLY A 107 -5.28 -4.11 -14.79
CA GLY A 107 -4.50 -3.55 -13.70
C GLY A 107 -4.14 -2.09 -13.97
N LEU A 108 -3.84 -1.36 -12.91
CA LEU A 108 -3.43 0.04 -12.95
C LEU A 108 -2.13 0.21 -12.19
N VAL A 109 -1.18 0.88 -12.82
CA VAL A 109 0.12 1.25 -12.22
C VAL A 109 0.23 2.77 -12.19
N PRO A 110 0.51 3.39 -11.02
CA PRO A 110 0.64 4.83 -10.91
C PRO A 110 2.05 5.32 -11.26
N THR A 111 2.12 6.46 -11.91
CA THR A 111 3.36 7.21 -12.13
C THR A 111 3.15 8.66 -11.70
N ALA A 112 4.02 9.18 -10.83
CA ALA A 112 3.97 10.59 -10.45
C ALA A 112 4.46 11.47 -11.62
N VAL A 113 3.66 12.47 -11.99
CA VAL A 113 3.98 13.42 -13.06
C VAL A 113 3.79 14.84 -12.53
N GLY A 114 4.89 15.52 -12.23
CA GLY A 114 4.82 16.81 -11.56
C GLY A 114 4.14 16.71 -10.20
N ALA A 115 3.06 17.47 -10.00
CA ALA A 115 2.24 17.43 -8.78
C ALA A 115 1.04 16.49 -8.91
N GLY A 116 0.86 15.80 -10.04
CA GLY A 116 -0.24 14.87 -10.31
C GLY A 116 0.22 13.44 -10.48
N VAL A 117 -0.73 12.57 -10.81
CA VAL A 117 -0.50 11.14 -11.01
C VAL A 117 -1.15 10.68 -12.31
N THR A 118 -0.43 9.89 -13.08
CA THR A 118 -0.95 9.18 -14.25
C THR A 118 -1.03 7.69 -13.93
N TRP A 119 -2.20 7.10 -14.15
CA TRP A 119 -2.43 5.67 -14.02
C TRP A 119 -2.38 4.99 -15.37
N GLN A 120 -1.45 4.07 -15.58
CA GLN A 120 -1.42 3.26 -16.79
C GLN A 120 -2.30 2.01 -16.59
N VAL A 121 -3.36 1.89 -17.41
CA VAL A 121 -4.19 0.68 -17.47
C VAL A 121 -3.58 -0.30 -18.47
N SER A 122 -3.46 -1.56 -18.08
CA SER A 122 -3.01 -2.64 -18.95
C SER A 122 -3.65 -3.98 -18.55
N PRO A 123 -3.60 -5.03 -19.38
CA PRO A 123 -4.06 -6.36 -19.02
C PRO A 123 -3.31 -6.87 -17.77
N ALA A 124 -4.05 -7.42 -16.82
CA ALA A 124 -3.49 -8.01 -15.61
C ALA A 124 -4.29 -9.26 -15.21
N HIS A 125 -3.59 -10.28 -14.74
CA HIS A 125 -4.21 -11.50 -14.29
C HIS A 125 -4.53 -11.42 -12.79
N GLU A 126 -5.57 -12.13 -12.36
CA GLU A 126 -5.88 -12.30 -10.95
C GLU A 126 -4.69 -12.92 -10.21
N SER A 127 -4.41 -12.37 -9.03
CA SER A 127 -3.37 -12.92 -8.16
C SER A 127 -3.91 -14.06 -7.31
N HIS A 128 -3.16 -15.15 -7.24
CA HIS A 128 -3.41 -16.26 -6.32
C HIS A 128 -2.55 -16.17 -5.05
N THR A 129 -1.80 -15.08 -4.88
CA THR A 129 -0.86 -14.88 -3.76
C THR A 129 -1.31 -13.79 -2.79
N VAL A 130 -2.56 -13.31 -2.88
CA VAL A 130 -3.12 -12.38 -1.87
C VAL A 130 -3.28 -13.14 -0.56
N PRO A 131 -2.62 -12.71 0.52
CA PRO A 131 -2.67 -13.42 1.79
C PRO A 131 -4.06 -13.34 2.43
N ASP A 132 -4.43 -14.37 3.22
CA ASP A 132 -5.58 -14.26 4.13
C ASP A 132 -5.34 -13.17 5.17
N LEU A 133 -6.37 -12.38 5.47
CA LEU A 133 -6.26 -11.26 6.40
C LEU A 133 -5.90 -11.70 7.83
N VAL A 134 -6.42 -12.84 8.28
CA VAL A 134 -6.16 -13.34 9.66
C VAL A 134 -4.72 -13.80 9.77
N GLU A 135 -4.24 -14.55 8.77
CA GLU A 135 -2.88 -15.05 8.70
C GLU A 135 -1.87 -13.90 8.59
N ALA A 136 -2.13 -12.93 7.71
CA ALA A 136 -1.26 -11.78 7.52
C ALA A 136 -1.20 -10.85 8.75
N ASP A 137 -2.33 -10.58 9.44
CA ASP A 137 -2.35 -9.82 10.69
C ASP A 137 -1.58 -10.53 11.81
N THR A 138 -1.69 -11.85 11.89
CA THR A 138 -0.96 -12.66 12.88
C THR A 138 0.54 -12.64 12.59
N ALA A 139 0.94 -12.92 11.35
CA ALA A 139 2.34 -12.90 10.92
C ALA A 139 3.00 -11.53 11.14
N LEU A 140 2.26 -10.42 10.87
CA LEU A 140 2.77 -9.08 11.14
C LEU A 140 3.06 -8.86 12.63
N ARG A 141 2.16 -9.31 13.52
CA ARG A 141 2.34 -9.15 14.98
C ARG A 141 3.51 -9.97 15.51
N GLU A 142 3.65 -11.21 15.04
CA GLU A 142 4.76 -12.08 15.38
C GLU A 142 6.09 -11.49 14.91
N THR A 143 6.17 -11.09 13.64
CA THR A 143 7.37 -10.47 13.06
C THR A 143 7.74 -9.16 13.77
N LEU A 144 6.74 -8.36 14.19
CA LEU A 144 6.97 -7.13 14.95
C LEU A 144 7.63 -7.42 16.30
N LEU A 145 7.15 -8.45 17.04
CA LEU A 145 7.74 -8.85 18.31
C LEU A 145 9.18 -9.37 18.15
N GLU A 146 9.40 -10.24 17.15
CA GLU A 146 10.73 -10.80 16.86
C GLU A 146 11.73 -9.70 16.45
N SER A 147 11.31 -8.80 15.53
CA SER A 147 12.15 -7.70 15.08
C SER A 147 12.46 -6.72 16.21
N SER A 148 11.50 -6.45 17.09
CA SER A 148 11.70 -5.58 18.25
C SER A 148 12.70 -6.17 19.23
N ALA A 149 12.61 -7.47 19.53
CA ALA A 149 13.57 -8.15 20.39
C ALA A 149 14.99 -8.12 19.78
N ARG A 150 15.09 -8.43 18.47
CA ARG A 150 16.38 -8.43 17.77
C ARG A 150 17.04 -7.05 17.72
N LEU A 151 16.26 -6.00 17.47
CA LEU A 151 16.75 -4.63 17.46
C LEU A 151 17.17 -4.16 18.86
N ALA A 152 16.49 -4.62 19.91
CA ALA A 152 16.87 -4.34 21.29
C ALA A 152 18.22 -4.99 21.67
N ASP A 153 18.48 -6.22 21.20
CA ASP A 153 19.73 -6.94 21.44
C ASP A 153 20.95 -6.30 20.74
N LEU A 154 20.72 -5.54 19.65
CA LEU A 154 21.78 -4.86 18.93
C LEU A 154 22.28 -3.59 19.62
N ASP A 155 21.63 -3.18 20.74
CA ASP A 155 22.00 -2.02 21.58
C ASP A 155 22.46 -0.79 20.79
N VAL A 156 21.66 -0.39 19.77
CA VAL A 156 21.98 0.75 18.89
C VAL A 156 21.39 2.04 19.48
N PRO A 157 22.15 2.77 20.32
CA PRO A 157 21.63 3.94 20.99
C PRO A 157 22.03 5.19 20.24
N ARG A 158 21.24 5.64 19.29
CA ARG A 158 21.25 7.07 18.92
C ARG A 158 19.83 7.54 18.63
N TRP A 159 19.26 8.14 19.66
CA TRP A 159 18.10 9.01 19.53
C TRP A 159 18.45 10.17 18.60
N ARG A 160 17.70 10.31 17.52
CA ARG A 160 17.80 11.49 16.64
C ARG A 160 16.58 12.37 16.84
N PRO A 161 16.80 13.68 17.16
CA PRO A 161 15.69 14.63 17.28
C PRO A 161 14.82 14.68 16.02
N GLU A 162 15.43 14.53 14.82
CA GLU A 162 14.75 14.58 13.52
C GLU A 162 13.77 13.40 13.34
N ALA A 163 14.07 12.25 13.90
CA ALA A 163 13.17 11.10 13.90
C ALA A 163 11.98 11.27 14.86
N ALA A 164 12.08 12.20 15.82
CA ALA A 164 11.03 12.39 16.84
C ALA A 164 9.71 12.85 16.24
N GLU A 165 9.74 13.76 15.26
CA GLU A 165 8.54 14.26 14.58
C GLU A 165 7.87 13.15 13.77
N GLY A 166 8.66 12.38 13.01
CA GLY A 166 8.16 11.23 12.24
C GLY A 166 7.54 10.16 13.15
N LEU A 167 8.20 9.84 14.28
CA LEU A 167 7.67 8.91 15.28
C LEU A 167 6.38 9.42 15.94
N GLN A 168 6.27 10.73 16.16
CA GLN A 168 5.07 11.34 16.71
C GLN A 168 3.90 11.27 15.72
N ALA A 169 4.14 11.55 14.43
CA ALA A 169 3.14 11.40 13.37
C ALA A 169 2.63 9.96 13.26
N LEU A 170 3.50 8.96 13.41
CA LEU A 170 3.12 7.55 13.40
C LEU A 170 2.31 7.10 14.64
N ARG A 171 2.45 7.82 15.77
CA ARG A 171 1.68 7.52 17.00
C ARG A 171 0.23 8.00 16.93
N HIS A 172 -0.04 9.03 16.14
CA HIS A 172 -1.35 9.68 16.05
C HIS A 172 -1.83 9.77 14.59
N PRO A 173 -2.17 8.61 13.96
CA PRO A 173 -2.70 8.62 12.60
C PRO A 173 -4.00 9.43 12.56
N ALA A 174 -4.16 10.26 11.54
CA ALA A 174 -5.36 11.03 11.32
C ALA A 174 -6.48 10.13 10.78
N GLY A 175 -7.32 9.57 11.65
CA GLY A 175 -8.52 8.84 11.26
C GLY A 175 -8.32 7.35 10.94
N GLU A 176 -9.38 6.74 10.40
CA GLU A 176 -9.36 5.35 9.95
C GLU A 176 -8.65 5.25 8.59
N PRO A 177 -7.73 4.28 8.42
CA PRO A 177 -6.94 4.18 7.19
C PRO A 177 -7.74 3.71 5.97
N LEU A 178 -8.83 2.97 6.18
CA LEU A 178 -9.67 2.44 5.11
C LEU A 178 -11.06 3.11 5.12
N PRO A 179 -11.77 3.17 3.97
CA PRO A 179 -13.10 3.75 3.91
C PRO A 179 -14.13 2.95 4.71
N ALA A 180 -15.33 3.52 4.85
CA ALA A 180 -16.49 2.82 5.43
C ALA A 180 -16.76 1.51 4.66
N GLY A 181 -17.32 0.53 5.37
CA GLY A 181 -17.62 -0.80 4.81
C GLY A 181 -16.52 -1.84 5.03
N TYR A 182 -15.26 -1.43 5.30
CA TYR A 182 -14.21 -2.35 5.71
C TYR A 182 -14.41 -2.81 7.17
N GLY A 183 -14.18 -4.10 7.42
CA GLY A 183 -14.33 -4.67 8.76
C GLY A 183 -13.26 -4.16 9.75
N VAL A 184 -13.59 -4.16 11.05
CA VAL A 184 -12.70 -3.68 12.12
C VAL A 184 -11.30 -4.32 12.09
N ARG A 185 -11.21 -5.60 11.71
CA ARG A 185 -9.91 -6.28 11.60
C ARG A 185 -9.07 -5.68 10.47
N ALA A 186 -9.66 -5.45 9.29
CA ALA A 186 -8.97 -4.82 8.17
C ALA A 186 -8.48 -3.41 8.53
N GLN A 187 -9.31 -2.60 9.20
CA GLN A 187 -8.93 -1.29 9.70
C GLN A 187 -7.70 -1.36 10.64
N ARG A 188 -7.73 -2.27 11.62
CA ARG A 188 -6.65 -2.43 12.58
C ARG A 188 -5.36 -2.97 11.95
N ALA A 189 -5.48 -3.95 11.05
CA ALA A 189 -4.34 -4.52 10.33
C ALA A 189 -3.69 -3.46 9.42
N ALA A 190 -4.47 -2.70 8.66
CA ALA A 190 -3.97 -1.60 7.83
C ALA A 190 -3.28 -0.53 8.68
N ALA A 191 -3.88 -0.10 9.80
CA ALA A 191 -3.28 0.88 10.70
C ALA A 191 -1.94 0.41 11.30
N LEU A 192 -1.84 -0.87 11.68
CA LEU A 192 -0.59 -1.45 12.17
C LEU A 192 0.45 -1.54 11.06
N ALA A 193 0.06 -2.03 9.89
CA ALA A 193 0.94 -2.19 8.73
C ALA A 193 1.55 -0.85 8.29
N LEU A 194 0.75 0.21 8.19
CA LEU A 194 1.23 1.54 7.83
C LEU A 194 2.23 2.09 8.85
N ARG A 195 1.97 1.90 10.15
CA ARG A 195 2.92 2.30 11.20
C ARG A 195 4.23 1.54 11.09
N CYS A 196 4.18 0.23 10.86
CA CYS A 196 5.39 -0.58 10.70
C CYS A 196 6.18 -0.16 9.47
N LEU A 197 5.52 0.08 8.32
CA LEU A 197 6.18 0.56 7.10
C LEU A 197 6.86 1.90 7.33
N GLY A 198 6.14 2.87 7.92
CA GLY A 198 6.73 4.16 8.23
C GLY A 198 7.89 4.11 9.22
N LEU A 199 7.84 3.23 10.21
CA LEU A 199 8.97 2.99 11.12
C LEU A 199 10.17 2.38 10.38
N CYS A 200 9.92 1.43 9.47
CA CYS A 200 10.99 0.81 8.67
C CYS A 200 11.65 1.83 7.74
N ASP A 201 10.87 2.67 7.07
CA ASP A 201 11.38 3.72 6.18
C ASP A 201 12.27 4.70 6.97
N LEU A 202 11.77 5.25 8.07
CA LEU A 202 12.56 6.13 8.94
C LEU A 202 13.83 5.47 9.50
N ALA A 203 13.75 4.17 9.77
CA ALA A 203 14.87 3.43 10.32
C ALA A 203 15.91 3.01 9.26
N LEU A 204 15.51 2.87 7.99
CA LEU A 204 16.41 2.48 6.90
C LEU A 204 17.04 3.67 6.19
N ASP A 205 16.60 4.91 6.44
CA ASP A 205 17.18 6.12 5.85
C ASP A 205 18.65 6.33 6.23
N ASP A 206 19.13 5.68 7.30
CA ASP A 206 20.55 5.61 7.63
C ASP A 206 20.91 4.32 8.37
N ASP A 207 22.24 4.08 8.54
CA ASP A 207 22.76 2.92 9.26
C ASP A 207 22.58 2.99 10.80
N GLY A 208 21.91 4.04 11.33
CA GLY A 208 21.43 4.13 12.72
C GLY A 208 22.53 4.15 13.79
N GLY A 209 23.77 4.41 13.42
CA GLY A 209 24.91 4.36 14.35
C GLY A 209 25.44 2.96 14.63
N ALA A 210 25.13 1.97 13.74
CA ALA A 210 25.74 0.65 13.80
C ALA A 210 27.27 0.77 13.83
N VAL A 211 27.90 0.11 14.82
CA VAL A 211 29.35 0.17 15.03
C VAL A 211 30.09 -0.79 14.10
N SER A 212 29.39 -1.79 13.57
CA SER A 212 29.95 -2.82 12.70
C SER A 212 29.08 -3.08 11.48
N ALA A 213 29.70 -3.55 10.38
CA ALA A 213 28.98 -3.98 9.18
C ALA A 213 28.02 -5.16 9.47
N TRP A 214 28.32 -5.98 10.45
CA TRP A 214 27.46 -7.08 10.89
C TRP A 214 26.18 -6.55 11.57
N GLU A 215 26.29 -5.62 12.50
CA GLU A 215 25.13 -4.98 13.14
C GLU A 215 24.24 -4.26 12.13
N ALA A 216 24.85 -3.55 11.18
CA ALA A 216 24.12 -2.90 10.09
C ALA A 216 23.36 -3.90 9.20
N ALA A 217 23.96 -5.08 8.92
CA ALA A 217 23.32 -6.14 8.15
C ALA A 217 22.15 -6.77 8.92
N GLU A 218 22.34 -7.12 10.20
CA GLU A 218 21.31 -7.69 11.06
C GLU A 218 20.13 -6.75 11.25
N ARG A 219 20.40 -5.45 11.42
CA ARG A 219 19.37 -4.41 11.52
C ARG A 219 18.56 -4.31 10.22
N ARG A 220 19.22 -4.22 9.07
CA ARG A 220 18.55 -4.16 7.76
C ARG A 220 17.71 -5.41 7.50
N ASP A 221 18.19 -6.58 7.90
CA ASP A 221 17.47 -7.84 7.74
C ASP A 221 16.20 -7.88 8.64
N ALA A 222 16.31 -7.48 9.92
CA ALA A 222 15.16 -7.41 10.81
C ALA A 222 14.09 -6.43 10.33
N LEU A 223 14.49 -5.22 9.90
CA LEU A 223 13.58 -4.22 9.33
C LEU A 223 13.00 -4.67 8.00
N GLY A 224 13.77 -5.34 7.14
CA GLY A 224 13.31 -5.87 5.87
C GLY A 224 12.23 -6.96 6.03
N ARG A 225 12.38 -7.84 7.03
CA ARG A 225 11.34 -8.83 7.38
C ARG A 225 10.07 -8.15 7.86
N LEU A 226 10.19 -7.16 8.73
CA LEU A 226 9.05 -6.41 9.25
C LEU A 226 8.33 -5.64 8.12
N ALA A 227 9.07 -4.96 7.25
CA ALA A 227 8.51 -4.26 6.11
C ALA A 227 7.77 -5.20 5.14
N ARG A 228 8.30 -6.40 4.90
CA ARG A 228 7.63 -7.44 4.10
C ARG A 228 6.31 -7.88 4.74
N ALA A 229 6.32 -8.26 6.01
CA ALA A 229 5.11 -8.67 6.73
C ALA A 229 4.06 -7.53 6.76
N ALA A 230 4.50 -6.29 6.90
CA ALA A 230 3.61 -5.13 6.87
C ALA A 230 3.00 -4.89 5.48
N ARG A 231 3.76 -5.04 4.38
CA ARG A 231 3.19 -4.99 3.02
C ARG A 231 2.15 -6.07 2.81
N HIS A 232 2.43 -7.32 3.21
CA HIS A 232 1.48 -8.44 3.10
C HIS A 232 0.19 -8.17 3.89
N ALA A 233 0.29 -7.66 5.11
CA ALA A 233 -0.88 -7.31 5.92
C ALA A 233 -1.68 -6.15 5.33
N LEU A 234 -1.02 -5.15 4.74
CA LEU A 234 -1.70 -4.05 4.06
C LEU A 234 -2.40 -4.53 2.78
N VAL A 235 -1.73 -5.37 1.97
CA VAL A 235 -2.34 -6.00 0.78
C VAL A 235 -3.59 -6.80 1.17
N ALA A 236 -3.50 -7.64 2.20
CA ALA A 236 -4.63 -8.42 2.70
C ALA A 236 -5.77 -7.55 3.21
N ALA A 237 -5.46 -6.48 3.95
CA ALA A 237 -6.46 -5.57 4.51
C ALA A 237 -7.20 -4.77 3.43
N CYS A 238 -6.46 -4.23 2.44
CA CYS A 238 -7.04 -3.46 1.34
C CYS A 238 -7.81 -4.35 0.33
N SER A 239 -7.42 -5.63 0.21
CA SER A 239 -8.10 -6.60 -0.66
C SER A 239 -9.25 -7.35 0.04
N ALA A 240 -9.50 -7.06 1.32
CA ALA A 240 -10.62 -7.65 2.06
C ALA A 240 -11.96 -7.17 1.50
N GLY A 241 -12.97 -8.04 1.60
CA GLY A 241 -14.33 -7.72 1.12
C GLY A 241 -14.94 -6.51 1.84
N VAL A 242 -15.57 -5.64 1.07
CA VAL A 242 -16.33 -4.49 1.55
C VAL A 242 -17.80 -4.89 1.76
N ARG A 243 -18.40 -4.48 2.86
CA ARG A 243 -19.84 -4.66 3.08
C ARG A 243 -20.58 -3.46 2.48
N ALA A 244 -21.65 -3.76 1.73
CA ALA A 244 -22.61 -2.73 1.35
C ALA A 244 -23.21 -2.05 2.60
N ALA A 245 -23.48 -0.77 2.49
CA ALA A 245 -24.14 0.01 3.54
C ALA A 245 -25.60 -0.37 3.71
#